data_d1c03ebc11dc06120f6916efd62dea54
#
_entry.id   d1c03ebc11dc06120f6916efd62dea54
#
_cell.length_a   1.000
_cell.length_b   1.000
_cell.length_c   1.000
_cell.angle_alpha   90.00
_cell.angle_beta   90.00
_cell.angle_gamma   90.00
#
_symmetry.space_group_name_H-M   'P 1'
#
loop_
_entity.id
_entity.type
_entity.pdbx_description
1 polymer ?
#
loop_
_entity_poly.entity_id
_entity_poly.type
_entity_poly.pdbx_seq_one_letter_code
_entity_poly.pdbx_strand_id
1 'polypeptide(L)'
;MDVIVEFENHLVAERGLSKHTLRAYIQDIRQFCQYLEFGPRAFTEKDLENTKPELELLQRANRNDIRSFLAHVQTHGDTARTSARKLASLRAIYKFMERIGLTESNPARAVRSPRLEKTLPDALSIPEVTALLEAPEVSEPLGIRDRAILETLYSTGIRASELAGLRLADIDFVGGTLRILGKRRKERIAYLGKYAAEALQTYLDIRAQLGKPTHTFVFVNARGGPLTTRSVQRVIERYVRKVLPTRRHVSPHTLRHTFATHMLNGGADLRVVQELLGHESLSSTQIYTHVSIDRLKEVYRETHPHA
;
A
#
# COMPACT_ATOMS: atom_id res chain seq x y z
N MET A 1 19.50 0.14 28.56
CA MET A 1 18.38 -0.48 27.81
C MET A 1 17.94 0.51 26.74
N ASP A 2 18.00 0.14 25.47
CA ASP A 2 17.51 1.00 24.38
C ASP A 2 16.03 0.71 24.19
N VAL A 3 15.16 1.59 24.71
CA VAL A 3 13.70 1.45 24.66
C VAL A 3 13.16 1.31 23.23
N ILE A 4 13.88 1.86 22.25
CA ILE A 4 13.49 1.79 20.84
C ILE A 4 13.72 0.39 20.30
N VAL A 5 14.87 -0.23 20.60
CA VAL A 5 15.17 -1.60 20.16
C VAL A 5 14.15 -2.59 20.76
N GLU A 6 13.79 -2.42 22.01
CA GLU A 6 12.80 -3.27 22.64
C GLU A 6 11.38 -3.03 22.07
N PHE A 7 11.05 -1.78 21.80
CA PHE A 7 9.81 -1.45 21.13
C PHE A 7 9.74 -2.02 19.70
N GLU A 8 10.84 -1.96 18.94
CA GLU A 8 10.93 -2.60 17.63
C GLU A 8 10.67 -4.11 17.71
N ASN A 9 11.36 -4.78 18.64
CA ASN A 9 11.20 -6.22 18.86
C ASN A 9 9.74 -6.57 19.23
N HIS A 10 9.14 -5.78 20.13
CA HIS A 10 7.73 -5.93 20.49
C HIS A 10 6.79 -5.76 19.31
N LEU A 11 6.98 -4.74 18.47
CA LEU A 11 6.13 -4.51 17.31
C LEU A 11 6.22 -5.62 16.26
N VAL A 12 7.41 -6.20 16.10
CA VAL A 12 7.65 -7.33 15.20
C VAL A 12 7.01 -8.60 15.74
N ALA A 13 7.29 -8.94 17.00
CA ALA A 13 6.88 -10.20 17.62
C ALA A 13 5.38 -10.28 17.88
N GLU A 14 4.79 -9.25 18.51
CA GLU A 14 3.39 -9.31 18.97
C GLU A 14 2.39 -8.79 17.94
N ARG A 15 2.76 -7.85 17.07
CA ARG A 15 1.84 -7.22 16.11
C ARG A 15 2.07 -7.61 14.66
N GLY A 16 3.18 -8.28 14.35
CA GLY A 16 3.50 -8.68 12.98
C GLY A 16 3.48 -7.51 12.00
N LEU A 17 3.92 -6.32 12.45
CA LEU A 17 3.92 -5.12 11.61
C LEU A 17 4.91 -5.27 10.44
N SER A 18 4.58 -4.68 9.31
CA SER A 18 5.50 -4.64 8.18
C SER A 18 6.75 -3.80 8.52
N LYS A 19 7.89 -4.14 7.92
CA LYS A 19 9.14 -3.35 8.04
C LYS A 19 8.91 -1.88 7.69
N HIS A 20 7.99 -1.59 6.78
CA HIS A 20 7.65 -0.21 6.37
C HIS A 20 6.90 0.55 7.48
N THR A 21 5.92 -0.09 8.11
CA THR A 21 5.16 0.50 9.23
C THR A 21 6.08 0.73 10.42
N LEU A 22 6.96 -0.24 10.70
CA LEU A 22 7.95 -0.13 11.77
C LEU A 22 8.86 1.08 11.58
N ARG A 23 9.48 1.20 10.39
CA ARG A 23 10.32 2.36 10.06
C ARG A 23 9.58 3.69 10.22
N ALA A 24 8.33 3.75 9.76
CA ALA A 24 7.52 4.96 9.90
C ALA A 24 7.26 5.31 11.37
N TYR A 25 6.98 4.32 12.23
CA TYR A 25 6.76 4.54 13.66
C TYR A 25 8.03 5.04 14.35
N ILE A 26 9.17 4.41 14.09
CA ILE A 26 10.44 4.84 14.65
C ILE A 26 10.81 6.26 14.22
N GLN A 27 10.62 6.58 12.95
CA GLN A 27 10.85 7.93 12.41
C GLN A 27 9.96 8.97 13.09
N ASP A 28 8.67 8.66 13.32
CA ASP A 28 7.74 9.56 14.01
C ASP A 28 8.19 9.83 15.46
N ILE A 29 8.63 8.79 16.16
CA ILE A 29 9.10 8.91 17.55
C ILE A 29 10.39 9.74 17.61
N ARG A 30 11.35 9.47 16.72
CA ARG A 30 12.59 10.26 16.61
C ARG A 30 12.29 11.73 16.36
N GLN A 31 11.38 12.02 15.44
CA GLN A 31 10.98 13.39 15.15
C GLN A 31 10.32 14.08 16.37
N PHE A 32 9.56 13.34 17.16
CA PHE A 32 9.02 13.89 18.41
C PHE A 32 10.10 14.16 19.45
N CYS A 33 11.06 13.26 19.64
CA CYS A 33 12.19 13.48 20.55
C CYS A 33 13.03 14.70 20.12
N GLN A 34 13.28 14.87 18.82
CA GLN A 34 13.95 16.08 18.32
C GLN A 34 13.17 17.36 18.64
N TYR A 35 11.86 17.31 18.46
CA TYR A 35 11.00 18.44 18.81
C TYR A 35 11.09 18.79 20.30
N LEU A 36 11.13 17.78 21.18
CA LEU A 36 11.28 17.99 22.62
C LEU A 36 12.66 18.56 23.00
N GLU A 37 13.71 18.14 22.30
CA GLU A 37 15.10 18.56 22.57
C GLU A 37 15.39 19.96 22.05
N PHE A 38 15.03 20.25 20.81
CA PHE A 38 15.43 21.47 20.10
C PHE A 38 14.30 22.50 19.94
N GLY A 39 13.06 22.16 20.32
CA GLY A 39 11.89 23.00 20.11
C GLY A 39 11.45 23.09 18.63
N PRO A 40 10.62 24.08 18.28
CA PRO A 40 10.03 24.20 16.94
C PRO A 40 10.99 24.65 15.83
N ARG A 41 12.30 24.72 16.08
CA ARG A 41 13.31 25.16 15.10
C ARG A 41 13.67 24.02 14.16
N ALA A 42 13.44 24.27 12.88
CA ALA A 42 13.87 23.56 11.67
C ALA A 42 14.46 22.14 11.83
N PHE A 43 13.64 21.13 11.46
CA PHE A 43 14.14 19.78 11.25
C PHE A 43 14.77 19.68 9.86
N THR A 44 16.02 19.27 9.77
CA THR A 44 16.63 18.81 8.54
C THR A 44 16.59 17.29 8.50
N GLU A 45 16.48 16.68 7.31
CA GLU A 45 16.50 15.22 7.15
C GLU A 45 17.81 14.59 7.73
N LYS A 46 18.92 15.33 7.71
CA LYS A 46 20.19 14.89 8.28
C LYS A 46 20.18 14.77 9.82
N ASP A 47 19.37 15.59 10.49
CA ASP A 47 19.27 15.55 11.96
C ASP A 47 18.47 14.30 12.41
N LEU A 48 17.58 13.77 11.54
CA LEU A 48 16.79 12.57 11.81
C LEU A 48 17.62 11.28 11.93
N GLU A 49 18.76 11.18 11.24
CA GLU A 49 19.59 9.98 11.26
C GLU A 49 20.44 9.87 12.55
N ASN A 50 20.75 10.99 13.19
CA ASN A 50 21.67 11.05 14.32
C ASN A 50 21.01 11.22 15.69
N THR A 51 19.71 11.52 15.77
CA THR A 51 19.02 11.70 17.05
C THR A 51 18.59 10.35 17.60
N LYS A 52 19.17 9.96 18.72
CA LYS A 52 18.68 8.81 19.49
C LYS A 52 17.53 9.27 20.36
N PRO A 53 16.41 8.54 20.39
CA PRO A 53 15.33 8.85 21.31
C PRO A 53 15.81 8.69 22.75
N GLU A 54 15.83 9.77 23.51
CA GLU A 54 16.20 9.72 24.91
C GLU A 54 14.99 9.30 25.75
N LEU A 55 15.15 8.24 26.53
CA LEU A 55 14.09 7.74 27.41
C LEU A 55 13.58 8.84 28.35
N GLU A 56 14.47 9.67 28.89
CA GLU A 56 14.11 10.78 29.75
C GLU A 56 13.23 11.82 29.08
N LEU A 57 13.46 12.15 27.81
CA LEU A 57 12.61 13.07 27.04
C LEU A 57 11.19 12.50 26.89
N LEU A 58 11.05 11.22 26.58
CA LEU A 58 9.75 10.55 26.49
C LEU A 58 9.05 10.49 27.85
N GLN A 59 9.79 10.23 28.95
CA GLN A 59 9.23 10.16 30.29
C GLN A 59 8.72 11.52 30.79
N ARG A 60 9.39 12.61 30.45
CA ARG A 60 8.99 13.98 30.86
C ARG A 60 7.88 14.57 30.00
N ALA A 61 7.69 14.07 28.80
CA ALA A 61 6.75 14.63 27.86
C ALA A 61 5.30 14.45 28.34
N ASN A 62 4.56 15.51 28.22
CA ASN A 62 3.16 15.57 28.63
C ASN A 62 2.21 15.74 27.43
N ARG A 63 0.90 15.78 27.71
CA ARG A 63 -0.14 15.97 26.69
C ARG A 63 0.04 17.23 25.85
N ASN A 64 0.50 18.33 26.45
CA ASN A 64 0.63 19.60 25.74
C ASN A 64 1.82 19.56 24.78
N ASP A 65 2.91 18.89 25.13
CA ASP A 65 4.06 18.69 24.24
C ASP A 65 3.64 17.93 22.97
N ILE A 66 2.86 16.87 23.13
CA ILE A 66 2.33 16.11 21.99
C ILE A 66 1.41 16.96 21.11
N ARG A 67 0.52 17.77 21.72
CA ARG A 67 -0.35 18.68 20.96
C ARG A 67 0.43 19.73 20.20
N SER A 68 1.43 20.33 20.83
CA SER A 68 2.31 21.34 20.25
C SER A 68 3.12 20.76 19.09
N PHE A 69 3.66 19.55 19.25
CA PHE A 69 4.34 18.82 18.17
C PHE A 69 3.41 18.58 16.97
N LEU A 70 2.21 18.07 17.20
CA LEU A 70 1.26 17.82 16.11
C LEU A 70 0.83 19.11 15.39
N ALA A 71 0.65 20.21 16.13
CA ALA A 71 0.39 21.52 15.53
C ALA A 71 1.58 21.99 14.70
N HIS A 72 2.81 21.85 15.24
CA HIS A 72 4.05 22.22 14.56
C HIS A 72 4.21 21.47 13.22
N VAL A 73 4.08 20.15 13.20
CA VAL A 73 4.26 19.38 11.96
C VAL A 73 3.16 19.68 10.92
N GLN A 74 1.94 20.02 11.36
CA GLN A 74 0.87 20.45 10.46
C GLN A 74 1.17 21.82 9.82
N THR A 75 1.69 22.78 10.57
CA THR A 75 2.08 24.08 10.02
C THR A 75 3.27 24.00 9.05
N HIS A 76 4.06 22.91 9.15
CA HIS A 76 5.19 22.62 8.25
C HIS A 76 4.84 21.64 7.11
N GLY A 77 3.55 21.46 6.82
CA GLY A 77 3.08 20.76 5.62
C GLY A 77 2.62 19.31 5.82
N ASP A 78 2.62 18.78 7.04
CA ASP A 78 2.05 17.47 7.29
C ASP A 78 0.54 17.47 7.09
N THR A 79 0.04 16.45 6.37
CA THR A 79 -1.40 16.25 6.20
C THR A 79 -2.03 15.77 7.51
N ALA A 80 -3.35 15.95 7.66
CA ALA A 80 -4.10 15.41 8.80
C ALA A 80 -3.90 13.88 8.97
N ARG A 81 -3.75 13.16 7.86
CA ARG A 81 -3.47 11.71 7.85
C ARG A 81 -2.07 11.40 8.41
N THR A 82 -1.06 12.17 8.03
CA THR A 82 0.31 12.04 8.56
C THR A 82 0.34 12.33 10.04
N SER A 83 -0.29 13.42 10.49
CA SER A 83 -0.39 13.76 11.92
C SER A 83 -1.15 12.71 12.74
N ALA A 84 -2.22 12.11 12.17
CA ALA A 84 -2.93 11.01 12.81
C ALA A 84 -2.04 9.77 12.95
N ARG A 85 -1.20 9.45 11.95
CA ARG A 85 -0.22 8.36 12.03
C ARG A 85 0.82 8.63 13.09
N LYS A 86 1.38 9.85 13.15
CA LYS A 86 2.35 10.26 14.21
C LYS A 86 1.75 10.11 15.61
N LEU A 87 0.51 10.54 15.81
CA LEU A 87 -0.17 10.33 17.08
C LEU A 87 -0.35 8.83 17.41
N ALA A 88 -0.65 7.99 16.41
CA ALA A 88 -0.76 6.55 16.59
C ALA A 88 0.60 5.91 16.98
N SER A 89 1.70 6.37 16.38
CA SER A 89 3.07 5.96 16.74
C SER A 89 3.41 6.31 18.18
N LEU A 90 3.10 7.55 18.61
CA LEU A 90 3.30 7.99 19.99
C LEU A 90 2.43 7.21 20.98
N ARG A 91 1.15 6.97 20.66
CA ARG A 91 0.28 6.12 21.49
C ARG A 91 0.82 4.71 21.65
N ALA A 92 1.45 4.17 20.62
CA ALA A 92 2.00 2.82 20.63
C ALA A 92 3.24 2.72 21.52
N ILE A 93 4.20 3.67 21.42
CA ILE A 93 5.40 3.65 22.26
C ILE A 93 5.05 3.88 23.73
N TYR A 94 4.18 4.87 24.05
CA TYR A 94 3.77 5.10 25.44
C TYR A 94 2.97 3.94 26.03
N LYS A 95 2.15 3.25 25.24
CA LYS A 95 1.48 2.02 25.67
C LYS A 95 2.48 0.90 25.99
N PHE A 96 3.54 0.81 25.20
CA PHE A 96 4.62 -0.13 25.45
C PHE A 96 5.39 0.24 26.71
N MET A 97 5.79 1.50 26.90
CA MET A 97 6.47 2.00 28.08
C MET A 97 5.66 1.80 29.37
N GLU A 98 4.34 2.07 29.31
CA GLU A 98 3.41 1.83 30.43
C GLU A 98 3.37 0.32 30.80
N ARG A 99 3.36 -0.58 29.82
CA ARG A 99 3.35 -2.02 30.04
C ARG A 99 4.64 -2.55 30.70
N ILE A 100 5.79 -1.97 30.36
CA ILE A 100 7.09 -2.39 30.94
C ILE A 100 7.51 -1.56 32.15
N GLY A 101 6.62 -0.71 32.68
CA GLY A 101 6.83 0.05 33.88
C GLY A 101 7.77 1.25 33.76
N LEU A 102 8.05 1.73 32.54
CA LEU A 102 8.89 2.92 32.30
C LEU A 102 8.14 4.24 32.39
N THR A 103 6.80 4.22 32.42
CA THR A 103 5.94 5.39 32.64
C THR A 103 4.66 4.96 33.35
N GLU A 104 4.10 5.85 34.17
CA GLU A 104 2.86 5.59 34.91
C GLU A 104 1.62 5.80 34.04
N SER A 105 1.71 6.59 32.99
CA SER A 105 0.58 6.93 32.14
C SER A 105 0.98 7.19 30.69
N ASN A 106 0.00 7.12 29.78
CA ASN A 106 0.16 7.40 28.37
C ASN A 106 -0.38 8.81 28.03
N PRO A 107 0.49 9.84 27.93
CA PRO A 107 0.05 11.20 27.65
C PRO A 107 -0.58 11.38 26.27
N ALA A 108 -0.26 10.49 25.31
CA ALA A 108 -0.84 10.52 23.97
C ALA A 108 -2.29 10.02 23.92
N ARG A 109 -2.76 9.29 24.95
CA ARG A 109 -4.13 8.73 25.01
C ARG A 109 -5.20 9.82 25.02
N ALA A 110 -4.94 10.91 25.76
CA ALA A 110 -5.87 12.03 25.92
C ALA A 110 -5.83 13.06 24.77
N VAL A 111 -4.92 12.92 23.81
CA VAL A 111 -4.84 13.80 22.63
C VAL A 111 -5.85 13.32 21.59
N ARG A 112 -6.70 14.23 21.11
CA ARG A 112 -7.67 13.90 20.04
C ARG A 112 -6.95 13.73 18.72
N SER A 113 -7.32 12.68 17.97
CA SER A 113 -6.83 12.50 16.60
C SER A 113 -7.35 13.62 15.70
N PRO A 114 -6.52 14.12 14.76
CA PRO A 114 -7.00 15.03 13.73
C PRO A 114 -8.22 14.44 13.01
N ARG A 115 -9.18 15.30 12.69
CA ARG A 115 -10.31 14.88 11.84
C ARG A 115 -9.77 14.61 10.44
N LEU A 116 -9.92 13.37 10.00
CA LEU A 116 -9.64 13.01 8.61
C LEU A 116 -10.88 13.34 7.80
N GLU A 117 -10.74 14.17 6.81
CA GLU A 117 -11.79 14.29 5.79
C GLU A 117 -11.96 12.90 5.16
N LYS A 118 -13.18 12.40 5.21
CA LYS A 118 -13.57 11.21 4.47
C LYS A 118 -13.71 11.61 3.00
N THR A 119 -12.60 11.83 2.32
CA THR A 119 -12.64 11.81 0.86
C THR A 119 -13.00 10.38 0.48
N LEU A 120 -14.19 10.18 -0.05
CA LEU A 120 -14.52 8.94 -0.75
C LEU A 120 -13.43 8.75 -1.79
N PRO A 121 -12.74 7.61 -1.82
CA PRO A 121 -11.79 7.33 -2.89
C PRO A 121 -12.58 7.42 -4.19
N ASP A 122 -12.19 8.33 -5.05
CA ASP A 122 -12.85 8.55 -6.33
C ASP A 122 -12.45 7.42 -7.26
N ALA A 123 -13.32 6.42 -7.40
CA ALA A 123 -13.14 5.38 -8.39
C ALA A 123 -13.15 6.02 -9.78
N LEU A 124 -12.32 5.53 -10.68
CA LEU A 124 -12.37 5.93 -12.08
C LEU A 124 -13.66 5.39 -12.70
N SER A 125 -14.30 6.17 -13.54
CA SER A 125 -15.40 5.69 -14.40
C SER A 125 -14.86 4.69 -15.45
N ILE A 126 -15.75 3.90 -16.05
CA ILE A 126 -15.34 2.95 -17.11
C ILE A 126 -14.63 3.67 -18.27
N PRO A 127 -15.10 4.81 -18.80
CA PRO A 127 -14.37 5.55 -19.83
C PRO A 127 -12.99 6.03 -19.38
N GLU A 128 -12.85 6.49 -18.13
CA GLU A 128 -11.55 6.95 -17.61
C GLU A 128 -10.55 5.80 -17.46
N VAL A 129 -10.99 4.65 -16.94
CA VAL A 129 -10.09 3.50 -16.83
C VAL A 129 -9.71 2.97 -18.20
N THR A 130 -10.63 2.89 -19.16
CA THR A 130 -10.34 2.48 -20.53
C THR A 130 -9.30 3.41 -21.17
N ALA A 131 -9.50 4.73 -21.08
CA ALA A 131 -8.51 5.70 -21.58
C ALA A 131 -7.13 5.53 -20.93
N LEU A 132 -7.08 5.20 -19.64
CA LEU A 132 -5.82 4.95 -18.93
C LEU A 132 -5.13 3.66 -19.40
N LEU A 133 -5.90 2.59 -19.61
CA LEU A 133 -5.39 1.28 -20.06
C LEU A 133 -4.86 1.37 -21.50
N GLU A 134 -5.48 2.15 -22.37
CA GLU A 134 -5.11 2.35 -23.77
C GLU A 134 -4.00 3.38 -23.98
N ALA A 135 -3.68 4.18 -22.95
CA ALA A 135 -2.70 5.26 -23.06
C ALA A 135 -1.25 4.85 -23.37
N PRO A 136 -0.75 3.64 -22.96
CA PRO A 136 0.60 3.20 -23.32
C PRO A 136 0.73 2.91 -24.81
N GLU A 137 1.83 3.38 -25.40
CA GLU A 137 2.15 3.16 -26.82
C GLU A 137 2.79 1.78 -26.99
N VAL A 138 2.06 0.86 -27.62
CA VAL A 138 2.45 -0.54 -27.75
C VAL A 138 3.42 -0.82 -28.91
N SER A 139 3.89 0.21 -29.62
CA SER A 139 5.00 0.15 -30.56
C SER A 139 6.37 0.04 -29.85
N GLU A 140 6.45 0.46 -28.57
CA GLU A 140 7.68 0.50 -27.79
C GLU A 140 7.68 -0.56 -26.69
N PRO A 141 8.81 -1.24 -26.42
CA PRO A 141 8.88 -2.28 -25.38
C PRO A 141 8.45 -1.82 -23.98
N LEU A 142 8.76 -0.57 -23.61
CA LEU A 142 8.32 -0.01 -22.34
C LEU A 142 6.83 0.29 -22.33
N GLY A 143 6.23 0.66 -23.44
CA GLY A 143 4.78 0.87 -23.56
C GLY A 143 4.01 -0.45 -23.47
N ILE A 144 4.49 -1.51 -24.12
CA ILE A 144 3.92 -2.86 -24.00
C ILE A 144 3.95 -3.33 -22.54
N ARG A 145 5.08 -3.17 -21.85
CA ARG A 145 5.21 -3.46 -20.42
C ARG A 145 4.22 -2.64 -19.58
N ASP A 146 4.15 -1.34 -19.83
CA ASP A 146 3.33 -0.43 -19.03
C ASP A 146 1.84 -0.73 -19.21
N ARG A 147 1.42 -1.12 -20.45
CA ARG A 147 0.08 -1.64 -20.70
C ARG A 147 -0.21 -2.91 -19.90
N ALA A 148 0.68 -3.88 -19.91
CA ALA A 148 0.53 -5.10 -19.13
C ALA A 148 0.45 -4.83 -17.61
N ILE A 149 1.20 -3.84 -17.10
CA ILE A 149 1.12 -3.40 -15.70
C ILE A 149 -0.27 -2.86 -15.37
N LEU A 150 -0.80 -1.94 -16.18
CA LEU A 150 -2.10 -1.30 -15.96
C LEU A 150 -3.25 -2.30 -16.05
N GLU A 151 -3.25 -3.13 -17.10
CA GLU A 151 -4.25 -4.19 -17.32
C GLU A 151 -4.25 -5.19 -16.15
N THR A 152 -3.07 -5.67 -15.72
CA THR A 152 -2.97 -6.61 -14.60
C THR A 152 -3.49 -5.99 -13.30
N LEU A 153 -3.14 -4.73 -13.01
CA LEU A 153 -3.61 -4.04 -11.79
C LEU A 153 -5.13 -3.87 -11.78
N TYR A 154 -5.71 -3.47 -12.90
CA TYR A 154 -7.15 -3.23 -12.99
C TYR A 154 -7.93 -4.54 -13.01
N SER A 155 -7.53 -5.51 -13.80
CA SER A 155 -8.20 -6.81 -13.93
C SER A 155 -8.22 -7.60 -12.61
N THR A 156 -7.13 -7.56 -11.85
CA THR A 156 -6.95 -8.41 -10.67
C THR A 156 -7.14 -7.70 -9.34
N GLY A 157 -7.14 -6.38 -9.34
CA GLY A 157 -7.19 -5.56 -8.13
C GLY A 157 -6.01 -5.80 -7.16
N ILE A 158 -4.91 -6.40 -7.58
CA ILE A 158 -3.74 -6.67 -6.70
C ILE A 158 -3.04 -5.39 -6.25
N ARG A 159 -2.28 -5.49 -5.16
CA ARG A 159 -1.48 -4.37 -4.65
C ARG A 159 -0.23 -4.15 -5.51
N ALA A 160 0.27 -2.92 -5.57
CA ALA A 160 1.51 -2.61 -6.30
C ALA A 160 2.72 -3.45 -5.84
N SER A 161 2.78 -3.80 -4.54
CA SER A 161 3.84 -4.66 -4.01
C SER A 161 3.68 -6.12 -4.44
N GLU A 162 2.45 -6.60 -4.60
CA GLU A 162 2.13 -7.94 -5.09
C GLU A 162 2.48 -8.04 -6.58
N LEU A 163 2.12 -7.02 -7.39
CA LEU A 163 2.50 -6.95 -8.79
C LEU A 163 4.03 -6.91 -8.96
N ALA A 164 4.73 -6.06 -8.19
CA ALA A 164 6.19 -5.97 -8.26
C ALA A 164 6.91 -7.27 -7.83
N GLY A 165 6.28 -8.06 -6.96
CA GLY A 165 6.79 -9.35 -6.48
C GLY A 165 6.33 -10.56 -7.30
N LEU A 166 5.47 -10.38 -8.30
CA LEU A 166 4.91 -11.47 -9.11
C LEU A 166 6.02 -12.18 -9.90
N ARG A 167 6.01 -13.50 -9.89
CA ARG A 167 6.99 -14.34 -10.57
C ARG A 167 6.38 -15.04 -11.78
N LEU A 168 7.21 -15.41 -12.74
CA LEU A 168 6.77 -16.13 -13.96
C LEU A 168 6.03 -17.44 -13.63
N ALA A 169 6.47 -18.14 -12.59
CA ALA A 169 5.82 -19.38 -12.12
C ALA A 169 4.46 -19.15 -11.41
N ASP A 170 4.08 -17.91 -11.16
CA ASP A 170 2.81 -17.57 -10.52
C ASP A 170 1.68 -17.33 -11.52
N ILE A 171 1.96 -17.41 -12.83
CA ILE A 171 0.99 -17.16 -13.90
C ILE A 171 0.48 -18.49 -14.43
N ASP A 172 -0.83 -18.65 -14.44
CA ASP A 172 -1.53 -19.73 -15.14
C ASP A 172 -2.41 -19.14 -16.23
N PHE A 173 -1.90 -19.13 -17.46
CA PHE A 173 -2.65 -18.63 -18.61
C PHE A 173 -3.81 -19.55 -19.01
N VAL A 174 -3.70 -20.87 -18.77
CA VAL A 174 -4.78 -21.83 -19.09
C VAL A 174 -5.93 -21.66 -18.12
N GLY A 175 -5.62 -21.56 -16.83
CA GLY A 175 -6.63 -21.31 -15.80
C GLY A 175 -7.13 -19.86 -15.77
N GLY A 176 -6.41 -18.91 -16.41
CA GLY A 176 -6.68 -17.48 -16.34
C GLY A 176 -6.51 -16.94 -14.93
N THR A 177 -5.42 -17.32 -14.25
CA THR A 177 -5.21 -16.98 -12.84
C THR A 177 -3.77 -16.54 -12.53
N LEU A 178 -3.65 -15.76 -11.47
CA LEU A 178 -2.37 -15.41 -10.83
C LEU A 178 -2.37 -15.90 -9.39
N ARG A 179 -1.29 -16.55 -8.99
CA ARG A 179 -1.03 -16.90 -7.60
C ARG A 179 -0.37 -15.70 -6.91
N ILE A 180 -1.04 -15.09 -5.96
CA ILE A 180 -0.59 -13.88 -5.26
C ILE A 180 -0.15 -14.22 -3.85
N LEU A 181 1.11 -13.90 -3.54
CA LEU A 181 1.66 -14.05 -2.20
C LEU A 181 1.37 -12.77 -1.38
N GLY A 182 0.42 -12.88 -0.45
CA GLY A 182 0.02 -11.79 0.43
C GLY A 182 0.89 -11.66 1.70
N LYS A 183 0.44 -10.82 2.62
CA LYS A 183 1.08 -10.65 3.93
C LYS A 183 1.10 -11.96 4.72
N ARG A 184 2.19 -12.20 5.49
CA ARG A 184 2.42 -13.45 6.24
C ARG A 184 2.47 -14.71 5.38
N ARG A 185 2.86 -14.58 4.09
CA ARG A 185 2.93 -15.70 3.13
C ARG A 185 1.59 -16.41 2.87
N LYS A 186 0.46 -15.76 3.12
CA LYS A 186 -0.83 -16.30 2.71
C LYS A 186 -0.97 -16.16 1.20
N GLU A 187 -1.25 -17.27 0.54
CA GLU A 187 -1.50 -17.30 -0.89
C GLU A 187 -2.99 -17.08 -1.18
N ARG A 188 -3.29 -16.40 -2.28
CA ARG A 188 -4.61 -16.32 -2.86
C ARG A 188 -4.53 -16.37 -4.37
N ILE A 189 -5.61 -16.74 -4.99
CA ILE A 189 -5.79 -16.67 -6.44
C ILE A 189 -6.41 -15.32 -6.79
N ALA A 190 -5.90 -14.70 -7.85
CA ALA A 190 -6.50 -13.55 -8.51
C ALA A 190 -6.84 -13.93 -9.95
N TYR A 191 -8.03 -13.55 -10.43
CA TYR A 191 -8.45 -13.87 -11.79
C TYR A 191 -7.89 -12.87 -12.78
N LEU A 192 -7.39 -13.39 -13.89
CA LEU A 192 -6.82 -12.62 -14.98
C LEU A 192 -7.81 -12.61 -16.13
N GLY A 193 -8.44 -11.47 -16.39
CA GLY A 193 -9.36 -11.29 -17.52
C GLY A 193 -8.61 -11.37 -18.85
N LYS A 194 -9.38 -11.56 -19.92
CA LYS A 194 -8.86 -11.78 -21.28
C LYS A 194 -7.88 -10.68 -21.71
N TYR A 195 -8.24 -9.41 -21.57
CA TYR A 195 -7.39 -8.28 -21.99
C TYR A 195 -6.07 -8.21 -21.21
N ALA A 196 -6.13 -8.49 -19.91
CA ALA A 196 -4.94 -8.53 -19.07
C ALA A 196 -4.04 -9.73 -19.41
N ALA A 197 -4.62 -10.90 -19.73
CA ALA A 197 -3.89 -12.08 -20.16
C ALA A 197 -3.16 -11.83 -21.50
N GLU A 198 -3.85 -11.25 -22.49
CA GLU A 198 -3.28 -10.89 -23.79
C GLU A 198 -2.16 -9.86 -23.65
N ALA A 199 -2.37 -8.79 -22.87
CA ALA A 199 -1.36 -7.77 -22.64
C ALA A 199 -0.13 -8.35 -21.91
N LEU A 200 -0.36 -9.24 -20.93
CA LEU A 200 0.71 -9.90 -20.19
C LEU A 200 1.51 -10.85 -21.09
N GLN A 201 0.84 -11.65 -21.93
CA GLN A 201 1.52 -12.54 -22.88
C GLN A 201 2.38 -11.73 -23.85
N THR A 202 1.81 -10.70 -24.49
CA THR A 202 2.52 -9.80 -25.42
C THR A 202 3.76 -9.20 -24.76
N TYR A 203 3.65 -8.80 -23.49
CA TYR A 203 4.80 -8.29 -22.75
C TYR A 203 5.84 -9.38 -22.49
N LEU A 204 5.46 -10.59 -22.13
CA LEU A 204 6.40 -11.68 -21.85
C LEU A 204 7.20 -12.06 -23.08
N ASP A 205 6.61 -12.01 -24.27
CA ASP A 205 7.28 -12.31 -25.54
C ASP A 205 8.43 -11.33 -25.83
N ILE A 206 8.31 -10.08 -25.37
CA ILE A 206 9.35 -9.04 -25.58
C ILE A 206 10.17 -8.74 -24.32
N ARG A 207 9.85 -9.37 -23.17
CA ARG A 207 10.48 -9.07 -21.88
C ARG A 207 12.01 -9.13 -21.90
N ALA A 208 12.58 -10.05 -22.68
CA ALA A 208 14.03 -10.22 -22.83
C ALA A 208 14.72 -9.01 -23.52
N GLN A 209 13.97 -8.19 -24.25
CA GLN A 209 14.47 -6.96 -24.87
C GLN A 209 14.74 -5.86 -23.84
N LEU A 210 14.11 -5.95 -22.65
CA LEU A 210 14.30 -5.01 -21.56
C LEU A 210 15.47 -5.44 -20.67
N GLY A 211 16.71 -5.28 -21.16
CA GLY A 211 17.94 -5.41 -20.36
C GLY A 211 18.33 -6.84 -19.95
N LYS A 212 17.86 -7.87 -20.65
CA LYS A 212 18.20 -9.30 -20.43
C LYS A 212 18.06 -9.73 -18.96
N PRO A 213 16.85 -9.77 -18.39
CA PRO A 213 16.62 -10.05 -16.98
C PRO A 213 17.08 -11.46 -16.59
N THR A 214 17.87 -11.56 -15.52
CA THR A 214 18.41 -12.83 -14.98
C THR A 214 17.56 -13.42 -13.85
N HIS A 215 16.47 -12.75 -13.48
CA HIS A 215 15.58 -13.16 -12.40
C HIS A 215 14.18 -13.54 -12.90
N THR A 216 13.41 -14.20 -12.03
CA THR A 216 12.08 -14.75 -12.35
C THR A 216 10.91 -13.81 -12.11
N PHE A 217 11.15 -12.55 -11.71
CA PHE A 217 10.04 -11.58 -11.59
C PHE A 217 9.44 -11.27 -12.96
N VAL A 218 8.12 -11.16 -13.02
CA VAL A 218 7.39 -10.87 -14.25
C VAL A 218 7.80 -9.51 -14.79
N PHE A 219 7.58 -8.46 -14.01
CA PHE A 219 7.82 -7.09 -14.46
C PHE A 219 9.24 -6.60 -14.14
N VAL A 220 9.86 -6.02 -15.16
CA VAL A 220 11.24 -5.50 -15.09
C VAL A 220 11.28 -4.01 -15.40
N ASN A 221 12.29 -3.33 -14.88
CA ASN A 221 12.61 -1.95 -15.27
C ASN A 221 13.36 -1.91 -16.62
N ALA A 222 13.61 -0.72 -17.16
CA ALA A 222 14.29 -0.53 -18.44
C ALA A 222 15.72 -1.12 -18.52
N ARG A 223 16.33 -1.47 -17.38
CA ARG A 223 17.67 -2.05 -17.28
C ARG A 223 17.64 -3.56 -16.98
N GLY A 224 16.47 -4.19 -17.03
CA GLY A 224 16.27 -5.61 -16.75
C GLY A 224 16.23 -5.98 -15.26
N GLY A 225 16.39 -5.02 -14.35
CA GLY A 225 16.26 -5.27 -12.91
C GLY A 225 14.78 -5.35 -12.44
N PRO A 226 14.52 -5.84 -11.21
CA PRO A 226 13.17 -5.93 -10.66
C PRO A 226 12.44 -4.57 -10.65
N LEU A 227 11.13 -4.59 -10.89
CA LEU A 227 10.30 -3.41 -10.75
C LEU A 227 10.02 -3.13 -9.27
N THR A 228 9.98 -1.85 -8.88
CA THR A 228 9.63 -1.45 -7.51
C THR A 228 8.21 -0.90 -7.46
N THR A 229 7.60 -0.89 -6.26
CA THR A 229 6.29 -0.26 -6.04
C THR A 229 6.27 1.22 -6.46
N ARG A 230 7.39 1.94 -6.24
CA ARG A 230 7.55 3.33 -6.68
C ARG A 230 7.58 3.46 -8.20
N SER A 231 8.17 2.47 -8.89
CA SER A 231 8.16 2.43 -10.37
C SER A 231 6.74 2.20 -10.90
N VAL A 232 5.97 1.30 -10.29
CA VAL A 232 4.55 1.08 -10.62
C VAL A 232 3.75 2.38 -10.45
N GLN A 233 3.93 3.06 -9.32
CA GLN A 233 3.29 4.36 -9.07
C GLN A 233 3.64 5.39 -10.16
N ARG A 234 4.92 5.51 -10.56
CA ARG A 234 5.36 6.42 -11.60
C ARG A 234 4.80 6.09 -12.99
N VAL A 235 4.60 4.81 -13.30
CA VAL A 235 3.93 4.37 -14.53
C VAL A 235 2.50 4.92 -14.57
N ILE A 236 1.72 4.69 -13.52
CA ILE A 236 0.35 5.21 -13.43
C ILE A 236 0.32 6.74 -13.54
N GLU A 237 1.14 7.44 -12.76
CA GLU A 237 1.20 8.91 -12.76
C GLU A 237 1.54 9.49 -14.15
N ARG A 238 2.42 8.81 -14.89
CA ARG A 238 2.79 9.22 -16.25
C ARG A 238 1.58 9.22 -17.18
N TYR A 239 0.81 8.15 -17.20
CA TYR A 239 -0.33 8.02 -18.10
C TYR A 239 -1.54 8.81 -17.62
N VAL A 240 -1.77 8.92 -16.33
CA VAL A 240 -2.81 9.80 -15.76
C VAL A 240 -2.61 11.24 -16.20
N ARG A 241 -1.38 11.76 -16.11
CA ARG A 241 -1.10 13.13 -16.60
C ARG A 241 -1.38 13.31 -18.09
N LYS A 242 -1.23 12.24 -18.89
CA LYS A 242 -1.46 12.27 -20.35
C LYS A 242 -2.95 12.28 -20.70
N VAL A 243 -3.75 11.43 -20.05
CA VAL A 243 -5.15 11.19 -20.47
C VAL A 243 -6.21 11.62 -19.47
N LEU A 244 -5.84 11.86 -18.21
CA LEU A 244 -6.76 12.30 -17.13
C LEU A 244 -6.19 13.52 -16.37
N PRO A 245 -5.87 14.63 -17.05
CA PRO A 245 -5.18 15.78 -16.44
C PRO A 245 -5.97 16.46 -15.31
N THR A 246 -7.29 16.28 -15.27
CA THR A 246 -8.18 16.80 -14.21
C THR A 246 -8.14 15.98 -12.93
N ARG A 247 -7.69 14.72 -12.99
CA ARG A 247 -7.57 13.84 -11.84
C ARG A 247 -6.28 14.11 -11.07
N ARG A 248 -6.41 14.60 -9.82
CA ARG A 248 -5.24 15.01 -9.00
C ARG A 248 -4.41 13.84 -8.47
N HIS A 249 -5.05 12.73 -8.10
CA HIS A 249 -4.38 11.62 -7.41
C HIS A 249 -4.95 10.27 -7.84
N VAL A 250 -4.37 9.69 -8.88
CA VAL A 250 -4.62 8.30 -9.25
C VAL A 250 -3.39 7.46 -8.87
N SER A 251 -3.62 6.39 -8.15
CA SER A 251 -2.58 5.52 -7.59
C SER A 251 -2.94 4.05 -7.81
N PRO A 252 -2.04 3.09 -7.54
CA PRO A 252 -2.40 1.67 -7.53
C PRO A 252 -3.58 1.35 -6.61
N HIS A 253 -3.71 2.09 -5.49
CA HIS A 253 -4.86 1.95 -4.60
C HIS A 253 -6.17 2.46 -5.24
N THR A 254 -6.07 3.50 -6.06
CA THR A 254 -7.23 3.99 -6.84
C THR A 254 -7.69 2.93 -7.84
N LEU A 255 -6.79 2.31 -8.62
CA LEU A 255 -7.14 1.23 -9.55
C LEU A 255 -7.76 0.03 -8.83
N ARG A 256 -7.21 -0.37 -7.68
CA ARG A 256 -7.79 -1.44 -6.87
C ARG A 256 -9.17 -1.07 -6.32
N HIS A 257 -9.37 0.18 -5.92
CA HIS A 257 -10.70 0.67 -5.51
C HIS A 257 -11.67 0.71 -6.69
N THR A 258 -11.20 1.14 -7.86
CA THR A 258 -11.97 1.11 -9.12
C THR A 258 -12.42 -0.31 -9.46
N PHE A 259 -11.51 -1.30 -9.40
CA PHE A 259 -11.85 -2.71 -9.54
C PHE A 259 -12.98 -3.11 -8.59
N ALA A 260 -12.83 -2.84 -7.29
CA ALA A 260 -13.85 -3.19 -6.29
C ALA A 260 -15.20 -2.53 -6.58
N THR A 261 -15.19 -1.25 -6.92
CA THR A 261 -16.42 -0.48 -7.22
C THR A 261 -17.09 -0.99 -8.48
N HIS A 262 -16.34 -1.29 -9.53
CA HIS A 262 -16.91 -1.81 -10.78
C HIS A 262 -17.50 -3.20 -10.61
N MET A 263 -16.83 -4.08 -9.85
CA MET A 263 -17.38 -5.40 -9.50
C MET A 263 -18.70 -5.28 -8.73
N LEU A 264 -18.77 -4.40 -7.72
CA LEU A 264 -20.00 -4.17 -6.94
C LEU A 264 -21.11 -3.56 -7.81
N ASN A 265 -20.78 -2.61 -8.68
CA ASN A 265 -21.75 -2.02 -9.62
C ASN A 265 -22.22 -3.03 -10.66
N GLY A 266 -21.41 -4.01 -11.04
CA GLY A 266 -21.75 -5.15 -11.88
C GLY A 266 -22.61 -6.21 -11.18
N GLY A 267 -22.89 -6.03 -9.86
CA GLY A 267 -23.74 -6.94 -9.09
C GLY A 267 -23.01 -8.00 -8.28
N ALA A 268 -21.66 -7.92 -8.19
CA ALA A 268 -20.91 -8.84 -7.31
C ALA A 268 -21.25 -8.61 -5.84
N ASP A 269 -21.38 -9.69 -5.06
CA ASP A 269 -21.53 -9.61 -3.62
C ASP A 269 -20.26 -9.02 -2.96
N LEU A 270 -20.45 -8.17 -1.95
CA LEU A 270 -19.35 -7.52 -1.22
C LEU A 270 -18.34 -8.53 -0.65
N ARG A 271 -18.81 -9.70 -0.18
CA ARG A 271 -17.94 -10.75 0.37
C ARG A 271 -17.07 -11.37 -0.71
N VAL A 272 -17.62 -11.60 -1.90
CA VAL A 272 -16.88 -12.08 -3.07
C VAL A 272 -15.77 -11.10 -3.44
N VAL A 273 -16.10 -9.81 -3.52
CA VAL A 273 -15.10 -8.76 -3.80
C VAL A 273 -14.02 -8.69 -2.72
N GLN A 274 -14.37 -8.82 -1.45
CA GLN A 274 -13.41 -8.85 -0.33
C GLN A 274 -12.47 -10.05 -0.42
N GLU A 275 -12.96 -11.23 -0.81
CA GLU A 275 -12.19 -12.45 -0.99
C GLU A 275 -11.23 -12.31 -2.17
N LEU A 276 -11.70 -11.85 -3.33
CA LEU A 276 -10.86 -11.56 -4.49
C LEU A 276 -9.72 -10.58 -4.15
N LEU A 277 -10.01 -9.58 -3.35
CA LEU A 277 -9.02 -8.61 -2.90
C LEU A 277 -8.10 -9.11 -1.79
N GLY A 278 -8.43 -10.17 -1.07
CA GLY A 278 -7.67 -10.68 0.08
C GLY A 278 -7.67 -9.69 1.25
N HIS A 279 -8.85 -9.26 1.72
CA HIS A 279 -9.00 -8.42 2.92
C HIS A 279 -8.91 -9.26 4.19
N GLU A 280 -7.97 -8.96 5.09
CA GLU A 280 -7.75 -9.68 6.35
C GLU A 280 -8.75 -9.36 7.47
N SER A 281 -9.63 -8.38 7.32
CA SER A 281 -10.47 -7.93 8.43
C SER A 281 -11.95 -8.26 8.25
N LEU A 282 -12.31 -9.44 8.70
CA LEU A 282 -13.44 -9.61 9.61
C LEU A 282 -13.01 -10.70 10.59
N SER A 283 -12.93 -10.30 11.87
CA SER A 283 -12.83 -11.21 13.00
C SER A 283 -14.02 -12.17 12.97
N SER A 284 -13.85 -13.31 12.40
CA SER A 284 -14.68 -14.46 12.70
C SER A 284 -14.04 -15.72 12.15
N THR A 285 -13.46 -16.47 13.04
CA THR A 285 -13.40 -17.92 12.98
C THR A 285 -14.86 -18.42 12.98
N GLN A 286 -15.58 -18.22 11.91
CA GLN A 286 -16.86 -18.87 11.65
C GLN A 286 -16.83 -19.42 10.24
N ILE A 287 -16.74 -20.75 10.23
CA ILE A 287 -17.19 -21.71 9.23
C ILE A 287 -17.69 -21.01 7.93
N TYR A 288 -16.75 -20.72 7.03
CA TYR A 288 -17.10 -20.36 5.68
C TYR A 288 -17.26 -21.67 4.89
N THR A 289 -18.49 -22.00 4.57
CA THR A 289 -18.78 -22.84 3.43
C THR A 289 -18.08 -22.24 2.22
N HIS A 290 -17.16 -23.00 1.64
CA HIS A 290 -16.35 -22.66 0.49
C HIS A 290 -17.24 -22.02 -0.61
N VAL A 291 -17.08 -20.72 -0.87
CA VAL A 291 -17.41 -20.21 -2.20
C VAL A 291 -16.43 -20.93 -3.11
N SER A 292 -16.94 -21.81 -3.99
CA SER A 292 -16.05 -22.61 -4.83
C SER A 292 -15.25 -21.66 -5.73
N ILE A 293 -14.01 -22.03 -6.04
CA ILE A 293 -13.16 -21.30 -6.98
C ILE A 293 -13.92 -21.01 -8.30
N ASP A 294 -14.72 -21.95 -8.74
CA ASP A 294 -15.56 -21.82 -9.93
C ASP A 294 -16.61 -20.71 -9.79
N ARG A 295 -17.26 -20.59 -8.64
CA ARG A 295 -18.23 -19.52 -8.39
C ARG A 295 -17.57 -18.13 -8.34
N LEU A 296 -16.38 -18.01 -7.77
CA LEU A 296 -15.63 -16.75 -7.80
C LEU A 296 -15.25 -16.35 -9.24
N LYS A 297 -14.87 -17.33 -10.06
CA LYS A 297 -14.52 -17.11 -11.47
C LYS A 297 -15.75 -16.72 -12.29
N GLU A 298 -16.89 -17.35 -12.05
CA GLU A 298 -18.17 -17.03 -12.70
C GLU A 298 -18.58 -15.59 -12.36
N VAL A 299 -18.64 -15.22 -11.08
CA VAL A 299 -18.99 -13.86 -10.64
C VAL A 299 -18.03 -12.84 -11.25
N TYR A 300 -16.71 -13.13 -11.28
CA TYR A 300 -15.76 -12.25 -11.92
C TYR A 300 -16.10 -12.02 -13.41
N ARG A 301 -16.38 -13.08 -14.15
CA ARG A 301 -16.73 -12.99 -15.59
C ARG A 301 -18.02 -12.22 -15.84
N GLU A 302 -19.02 -12.35 -14.97
CA GLU A 302 -20.30 -11.67 -15.11
C GLU A 302 -20.26 -10.20 -14.73
N THR A 303 -19.37 -9.82 -13.81
CA THR A 303 -19.43 -8.49 -13.17
C THR A 303 -18.27 -7.57 -13.47
N HIS A 304 -17.10 -8.11 -13.93
CA HIS A 304 -15.97 -7.27 -14.25
C HIS A 304 -16.03 -6.73 -15.69
N PRO A 305 -15.95 -5.39 -15.92
CA PRO A 305 -16.09 -4.80 -17.26
C PRO A 305 -15.04 -5.25 -18.27
N HIS A 306 -13.88 -5.77 -17.80
CA HIS A 306 -12.75 -6.27 -18.61
C HIS A 306 -12.44 -7.75 -18.29
N ALA A 307 -13.47 -8.57 -18.02
CA ALA A 307 -13.31 -10.01 -17.79
C ALA A 307 -12.78 -10.77 -19.01
#